data_70d3a443fbab8cf848b2f7e1f621582e
#
_entry.id   70d3a443fbab8cf848b2f7e1f621582e
#
_cell.length_a   1.000
_cell.length_b   1.000
_cell.length_c   1.000
_cell.angle_alpha   90.00
_cell.angle_beta   90.00
_cell.angle_gamma   90.00
#
_symmetry.space_group_name_H-M   'P 1'
#
loop_
_entity.id
_entity.type
_entity.pdbx_description
1 polymer ?
#
loop_
_entity_poly.entity_id
_entity_poly.type
_entity_poly.pdbx_seq_one_letter_code
_entity_poly.pdbx_strand_id
1 'polypeptide(L)'
;MRHFYKLALMLVALAFIVSACGPAATQPPAAPAATQAPAQPAATEAPAATVAPAATAAPAAGGLQIPEIEQGKFNVAAVLIGPHDDGGWSQAHYEGLTYVEKNVPNVHIAYIENVPEGADSEQVFRSLSRKGFNLILGTSFGYMDPMATVAEEFPDITYIHLTGYKSNMKNFGNLMGAMEDMKYLAGMLAGSRAKKDGNPKLGYMATFPIPEELRLGNAFMLGAKKTCPECTMDVRWINTWHDPVAEKDAAASLMDAGAQVVLTGADTPAVADVAQAKGKWGITYDYVGSCKVERCLTTIYWNWGPIYSKIAAGVIAKTYKPGFDYFDADSGSLGLFGFMEGQTMTKGVSDLPAADIQMVKDTLAQMLAGKFTRLDVFAGPIKDNKGKEIVPAGSKFEQADLDQFPPGAPGLTCKYCMYWWADGITAELPKLGN
;
A
#
# COMPACT_ATOMS: atom_id res chain seq x y z
N MET A 1 -21.32 32.39 -45.95
CA MET A 1 -20.39 32.40 -44.81
C MET A 1 -19.17 33.30 -45.11
N ARG A 2 -19.35 34.58 -45.33
CA ARG A 2 -18.24 35.49 -45.68
C ARG A 2 -18.42 36.92 -45.11
N HIS A 3 -19.25 37.07 -44.07
CA HIS A 3 -19.54 38.39 -43.46
C HIS A 3 -19.34 38.45 -41.93
N PHE A 4 -18.86 37.40 -41.28
CA PHE A 4 -18.65 37.41 -39.81
C PHE A 4 -17.21 37.70 -39.36
N TYR A 5 -16.26 37.88 -40.31
CA TYR A 5 -14.84 38.13 -39.96
C TYR A 5 -14.41 39.61 -40.05
N LYS A 6 -15.33 40.57 -40.31
CA LYS A 6 -14.97 41.97 -40.41
C LYS A 6 -15.40 42.85 -39.23
N LEU A 7 -16.03 42.27 -38.20
CA LEU A 7 -16.49 43.07 -37.06
C LEU A 7 -15.65 42.87 -35.78
N ALA A 8 -14.66 41.98 -35.77
CA ALA A 8 -13.81 41.67 -34.61
C ALA A 8 -12.45 42.40 -34.60
N LEU A 9 -12.16 43.24 -35.58
CA LEU A 9 -10.85 43.91 -35.76
C LEU A 9 -10.91 45.46 -35.53
N MET A 10 -12.02 46.01 -35.03
CA MET A 10 -12.16 47.46 -34.80
C MET A 10 -12.34 47.87 -33.31
N LEU A 11 -12.14 46.98 -32.36
CA LEU A 11 -12.32 47.26 -30.89
C LEU A 11 -11.02 47.13 -30.08
N VAL A 12 -9.84 47.02 -30.66
CA VAL A 12 -8.55 46.93 -29.95
C VAL A 12 -7.66 48.18 -30.11
N ALA A 13 -8.12 49.26 -30.78
CA ALA A 13 -7.31 50.45 -31.05
C ALA A 13 -7.70 51.73 -30.31
N LEU A 14 -8.39 51.66 -29.16
CA LEU A 14 -8.79 52.90 -28.42
C LEU A 14 -8.59 52.83 -26.91
N ALA A 15 -7.46 52.31 -26.41
CA ALA A 15 -7.16 52.22 -24.99
C ALA A 15 -5.68 52.55 -24.62
N PHE A 16 -5.08 53.49 -25.35
CA PHE A 16 -3.80 54.09 -24.89
C PHE A 16 -3.85 55.58 -25.22
N ILE A 17 -4.27 56.42 -24.30
CA ILE A 17 -3.87 57.81 -24.02
C ILE A 17 -4.83 58.29 -22.92
N VAL A 18 -4.41 58.28 -21.67
CA VAL A 18 -4.59 59.23 -20.57
C VAL A 18 -3.95 58.63 -19.32
N SER A 19 -2.77 59.03 -19.02
CA SER A 19 -2.24 58.95 -17.66
C SER A 19 -1.05 59.90 -17.50
N ALA A 20 -1.32 61.12 -17.10
CA ALA A 20 -0.33 62.00 -16.51
C ALA A 20 -1.10 62.98 -15.60
N CYS A 21 -1.03 62.75 -14.29
CA CYS A 21 -1.12 63.68 -13.17
C CYS A 21 -1.62 62.91 -11.92
N GLY A 22 -0.70 62.35 -11.13
CA GLY A 22 -0.94 61.89 -9.77
C GLY A 22 -0.16 62.74 -8.76
N PRO A 23 -0.74 63.08 -7.61
CA PRO A 23 -0.08 63.95 -6.59
C PRO A 23 1.00 63.19 -5.82
N ALA A 24 1.95 64.01 -5.28
CA ALA A 24 3.15 63.60 -4.54
C ALA A 24 2.88 62.65 -3.36
N ALA A 25 3.68 61.59 -3.28
CA ALA A 25 3.69 60.67 -2.13
C ALA A 25 4.29 61.36 -0.91
N THR A 26 3.56 61.42 0.18
CA THR A 26 4.03 61.79 1.52
C THR A 26 4.83 60.61 2.12
N GLN A 27 6.06 60.88 2.57
CA GLN A 27 6.89 59.93 3.30
C GLN A 27 6.23 59.50 4.63
N PRO A 28 6.31 58.21 5.00
CA PRO A 28 5.94 57.77 6.34
C PRO A 28 6.88 58.28 7.42
N PRO A 29 6.42 58.51 8.66
CA PRO A 29 7.26 58.98 9.75
C PRO A 29 8.30 57.95 10.18
N ALA A 30 9.48 58.41 10.61
CA ALA A 30 10.59 57.62 11.12
C ALA A 30 10.16 56.81 12.36
N ALA A 31 10.58 55.52 12.42
CA ALA A 31 10.41 54.67 13.57
C ALA A 31 11.21 55.15 14.79
N PRO A 32 10.69 54.99 16.03
CA PRO A 32 11.41 55.38 17.24
C PRO A 32 12.66 54.51 17.45
N ALA A 33 13.74 55.12 17.98
CA ALA A 33 14.97 54.46 18.33
C ALA A 33 14.76 53.30 19.32
N ALA A 34 15.40 52.13 19.05
CA ALA A 34 15.38 51.00 19.92
C ALA A 34 16.09 51.30 21.25
N THR A 35 15.37 51.14 22.35
CA THR A 35 15.92 51.23 23.72
C THR A 35 16.77 49.96 23.95
N GLN A 36 18.00 50.12 24.39
CA GLN A 36 18.93 49.04 24.76
C GLN A 36 18.31 48.17 25.88
N ALA A 37 18.31 46.86 25.69
CA ALA A 37 17.94 45.87 26.70
C ALA A 37 19.02 45.80 27.81
N PRO A 38 18.65 45.52 29.08
CA PRO A 38 19.58 45.35 30.16
C PRO A 38 20.50 44.15 29.99
N ALA A 39 21.76 44.26 30.42
CA ALA A 39 22.77 43.19 30.39
C ALA A 39 22.29 41.94 31.14
N GLN A 40 22.44 40.80 30.50
CA GLN A 40 22.16 39.48 31.03
C GLN A 40 23.25 39.06 32.04
N PRO A 41 22.90 38.47 33.20
CA PRO A 41 23.90 37.97 34.14
C PRO A 41 24.70 36.80 33.55
N ALA A 42 25.98 36.71 33.91
CA ALA A 42 26.92 35.67 33.49
C ALA A 42 26.35 34.25 33.76
N ALA A 43 26.40 33.41 32.74
CA ALA A 43 26.01 32.02 32.85
C ALA A 43 27.01 31.24 33.72
N THR A 44 26.49 30.52 34.72
CA THR A 44 27.23 29.53 35.50
C THR A 44 27.52 28.33 34.59
N GLU A 45 28.76 27.84 34.58
CA GLU A 45 29.18 26.66 33.83
C GLU A 45 28.26 25.46 34.11
N ALA A 46 27.65 24.89 33.06
CA ALA A 46 26.91 23.65 33.13
C ALA A 46 27.87 22.44 33.18
N PRO A 47 27.54 21.36 33.89
CA PRO A 47 28.34 20.13 33.90
C PRO A 47 28.49 19.55 32.50
N ALA A 48 29.69 19.01 32.20
CA ALA A 48 30.04 18.38 30.94
C ALA A 48 28.96 17.38 30.48
N ALA A 49 28.36 17.61 29.32
CA ALA A 49 27.45 16.73 28.69
C ALA A 49 28.14 15.38 28.36
N THR A 50 27.58 14.29 28.86
CA THR A 50 27.96 12.93 28.47
C THR A 50 27.81 12.83 26.97
N VAL A 51 28.84 12.46 26.26
CA VAL A 51 28.85 12.25 24.82
C VAL A 51 27.81 11.19 24.50
N ALA A 52 26.73 11.56 23.81
CA ALA A 52 25.80 10.64 23.23
C ALA A 52 26.57 9.73 22.24
N PRO A 53 26.21 8.43 22.14
CA PRO A 53 26.81 7.57 21.13
C PRO A 53 26.61 8.24 19.77
N ALA A 54 27.69 8.33 19.00
CA ALA A 54 27.63 8.85 17.64
C ALA A 54 26.54 8.12 16.86
N ALA A 55 25.60 8.86 16.32
CA ALA A 55 24.65 8.33 15.34
C ALA A 55 25.49 7.64 14.27
N THR A 56 25.24 6.36 14.06
CA THR A 56 25.87 5.58 12.99
C THR A 56 25.58 6.35 11.70
N ALA A 57 26.62 6.85 11.07
CA ALA A 57 26.50 7.55 9.80
C ALA A 57 25.73 6.63 8.84
N ALA A 58 24.73 7.20 8.16
CA ALA A 58 24.11 6.53 7.02
C ALA A 58 25.24 6.03 6.09
N PRO A 59 25.14 4.84 5.51
CA PRO A 59 26.15 4.34 4.60
C PRO A 59 26.41 5.39 3.54
N ALA A 60 27.66 5.83 3.43
CA ALA A 60 28.08 6.63 2.29
C ALA A 60 27.64 5.90 1.02
N ALA A 61 27.25 6.63 -0.02
CA ALA A 61 26.81 6.14 -1.32
C ALA A 61 27.82 5.17 -1.96
N GLY A 62 27.93 3.98 -1.40
CA GLY A 62 28.48 2.79 -2.03
C GLY A 62 27.39 2.25 -2.92
N GLY A 63 27.62 2.22 -4.23
CA GLY A 63 26.65 1.69 -5.19
C GLY A 63 26.12 0.32 -4.72
N LEU A 64 24.83 0.08 -4.92
CA LEU A 64 24.14 -1.19 -4.60
C LEU A 64 24.98 -2.36 -5.12
N GLN A 65 25.35 -3.27 -4.22
CA GLN A 65 26.16 -4.46 -4.60
C GLN A 65 25.22 -5.51 -5.21
N ILE A 66 25.46 -5.80 -6.49
CA ILE A 66 24.72 -6.86 -7.18
C ILE A 66 25.20 -8.23 -6.65
N PRO A 67 24.30 -9.06 -6.12
CA PRO A 67 24.67 -10.37 -5.58
C PRO A 67 25.23 -11.31 -6.65
N GLU A 68 26.00 -12.31 -6.21
CA GLU A 68 26.57 -13.31 -7.08
C GLU A 68 25.53 -14.40 -7.40
N ILE A 69 25.66 -15.01 -8.57
CA ILE A 69 24.93 -16.24 -8.92
C ILE A 69 25.71 -17.46 -8.42
N GLU A 70 25.01 -18.56 -8.18
CA GLU A 70 25.64 -19.85 -7.93
C GLU A 70 25.66 -20.69 -9.23
N GLN A 71 26.84 -21.01 -9.69
CA GLN A 71 27.04 -21.74 -10.96
C GLN A 71 26.39 -23.14 -10.92
N GLY A 72 25.64 -23.45 -11.98
CA GLY A 72 24.92 -24.73 -12.09
C GLY A 72 23.59 -24.80 -11.36
N LYS A 73 23.20 -23.74 -10.65
CA LYS A 73 21.87 -23.60 -10.05
C LYS A 73 20.95 -22.70 -10.88
N PHE A 74 19.68 -22.84 -10.65
CA PHE A 74 18.67 -21.89 -11.11
C PHE A 74 18.65 -20.70 -10.15
N ASN A 75 19.05 -19.52 -10.63
CA ASN A 75 19.26 -18.34 -9.82
C ASN A 75 18.04 -17.44 -9.83
N VAL A 76 17.48 -17.15 -8.64
CA VAL A 76 16.33 -16.29 -8.43
C VAL A 76 16.76 -15.05 -7.65
N ALA A 77 16.40 -13.87 -8.13
CA ALA A 77 16.63 -12.62 -7.40
C ALA A 77 15.31 -11.89 -7.08
N ALA A 78 15.24 -11.24 -5.93
CA ALA A 78 14.20 -10.22 -5.66
C ALA A 78 14.82 -8.86 -5.43
N VAL A 79 14.12 -7.83 -5.92
CA VAL A 79 14.43 -6.42 -5.67
C VAL A 79 13.39 -5.89 -4.69
N LEU A 80 13.85 -5.51 -3.49
CA LEU A 80 13.03 -5.10 -2.36
C LEU A 80 13.05 -3.56 -2.20
N ILE A 81 11.88 -2.97 -1.91
CA ILE A 81 11.75 -1.53 -1.68
C ILE A 81 12.28 -1.09 -0.32
N GLY A 82 12.12 -1.92 0.70
CA GLY A 82 12.59 -1.73 2.06
C GLY A 82 13.62 -2.76 2.49
N PRO A 83 14.07 -2.75 3.76
CA PRO A 83 14.96 -3.77 4.29
C PRO A 83 14.24 -5.12 4.43
N HIS A 84 14.96 -6.22 4.26
CA HIS A 84 14.42 -7.58 4.32
C HIS A 84 13.85 -7.98 5.69
N ASP A 85 14.05 -7.18 6.71
CA ASP A 85 13.59 -7.36 8.10
C ASP A 85 12.67 -6.21 8.58
N ASP A 86 11.97 -5.54 7.65
CA ASP A 86 11.10 -4.39 7.91
C ASP A 86 9.88 -4.71 8.82
N GLY A 87 9.62 -5.98 9.05
CA GLY A 87 8.45 -6.43 9.81
C GLY A 87 7.16 -6.44 9.00
N GLY A 88 7.23 -6.25 7.69
CA GLY A 88 6.10 -6.14 6.79
C GLY A 88 6.37 -6.70 5.40
N TRP A 89 6.22 -5.86 4.37
CA TRP A 89 6.24 -6.22 2.96
C TRP A 89 7.54 -6.90 2.51
N SER A 90 8.69 -6.22 2.69
CA SER A 90 9.97 -6.76 2.22
C SER A 90 10.36 -8.03 2.96
N GLN A 91 10.05 -8.11 4.27
CA GLN A 91 10.28 -9.34 5.05
C GLN A 91 9.44 -10.51 4.54
N ALA A 92 8.16 -10.29 4.22
CA ALA A 92 7.31 -11.35 3.67
C ALA A 92 7.86 -11.90 2.35
N HIS A 93 8.39 -11.04 1.48
CA HIS A 93 9.04 -11.46 0.24
C HIS A 93 10.34 -12.22 0.48
N TYR A 94 11.17 -11.74 1.40
CA TYR A 94 12.40 -12.43 1.78
C TYR A 94 12.11 -13.84 2.32
N GLU A 95 11.11 -14.01 3.18
CA GLU A 95 10.70 -15.32 3.67
C GLU A 95 10.14 -16.20 2.56
N GLY A 96 9.42 -15.60 1.59
CA GLY A 96 8.99 -16.29 0.38
C GLY A 96 10.17 -16.84 -0.45
N LEU A 97 11.23 -16.06 -0.62
CA LEU A 97 12.46 -16.52 -1.28
C LEU A 97 13.13 -17.66 -0.51
N THR A 98 13.32 -17.51 0.80
CA THR A 98 13.94 -18.57 1.63
C THR A 98 13.12 -19.86 1.60
N TYR A 99 11.79 -19.76 1.48
CA TYR A 99 10.93 -20.90 1.28
C TYR A 99 11.21 -21.58 -0.08
N VAL A 100 11.38 -20.82 -1.16
CA VAL A 100 11.72 -21.36 -2.49
C VAL A 100 13.03 -22.15 -2.43
N GLU A 101 14.08 -21.57 -1.84
CA GLU A 101 15.39 -22.24 -1.73
C GLU A 101 15.32 -23.58 -1.00
N LYS A 102 14.46 -23.68 0.02
CA LYS A 102 14.27 -24.92 0.80
C LYS A 102 13.42 -25.97 0.08
N ASN A 103 12.47 -25.55 -0.76
CA ASN A 103 11.43 -26.44 -1.28
C ASN A 103 11.54 -26.71 -2.79
N VAL A 104 12.32 -25.93 -3.54
CA VAL A 104 12.56 -26.15 -4.97
C VAL A 104 14.01 -26.64 -5.16
N PRO A 105 14.22 -27.85 -5.65
CA PRO A 105 15.57 -28.40 -5.82
C PRO A 105 16.43 -27.55 -6.77
N ASN A 106 17.70 -27.45 -6.46
CA ASN A 106 18.73 -26.82 -7.29
C ASN A 106 18.48 -25.32 -7.57
N VAL A 107 17.84 -24.62 -6.63
CA VAL A 107 17.64 -23.16 -6.67
C VAL A 107 18.66 -22.49 -5.76
N HIS A 108 19.13 -21.32 -6.18
CA HIS A 108 19.84 -20.34 -5.36
C HIS A 108 19.04 -19.03 -5.35
N ILE A 109 18.86 -18.45 -4.17
CA ILE A 109 18.14 -17.17 -4.01
C ILE A 109 19.10 -16.05 -3.67
N ALA A 110 18.79 -14.85 -4.15
CA ALA A 110 19.46 -13.62 -3.78
C ALA A 110 18.45 -12.46 -3.68
N TYR A 111 18.83 -11.37 -3.04
CA TYR A 111 18.00 -10.16 -2.99
C TYR A 111 18.87 -8.89 -2.94
N ILE A 112 18.28 -7.78 -3.34
CA ILE A 112 18.79 -6.44 -3.14
C ILE A 112 17.71 -5.64 -2.45
N GLU A 113 18.03 -4.98 -1.37
CA GLU A 113 17.09 -4.23 -0.55
C GLU A 113 17.30 -2.72 -0.65
N ASN A 114 16.29 -1.95 -0.20
CA ASN A 114 16.33 -0.48 -0.19
C ASN A 114 16.57 0.12 -1.59
N VAL A 115 15.99 -0.50 -2.61
CA VAL A 115 16.12 -0.03 -3.99
C VAL A 115 15.02 0.99 -4.29
N PRO A 116 15.35 2.26 -4.58
CA PRO A 116 14.34 3.25 -4.96
C PRO A 116 13.63 2.88 -6.27
N GLU A 117 12.37 3.26 -6.38
CA GLU A 117 11.60 3.12 -7.62
C GLU A 117 12.16 4.03 -8.74
N GLY A 118 11.90 3.69 -9.98
CA GLY A 118 12.32 4.47 -11.15
C GLY A 118 13.70 4.07 -11.71
N ALA A 119 14.55 5.04 -12.01
CA ALA A 119 15.82 4.82 -12.72
C ALA A 119 16.79 3.89 -11.98
N ASP A 120 16.82 3.94 -10.66
CA ASP A 120 17.70 3.10 -9.83
C ASP A 120 17.28 1.64 -9.94
N SER A 121 15.98 1.33 -9.83
CA SER A 121 15.49 -0.03 -9.99
C SER A 121 15.74 -0.58 -11.40
N GLU A 122 15.63 0.24 -12.45
CA GLU A 122 15.94 -0.17 -13.82
C GLU A 122 17.41 -0.62 -13.95
N GLN A 123 18.35 0.14 -13.35
CA GLN A 123 19.77 -0.23 -13.35
C GLN A 123 20.02 -1.53 -12.57
N VAL A 124 19.32 -1.73 -11.46
CA VAL A 124 19.41 -2.98 -10.67
C VAL A 124 18.90 -4.16 -11.49
N PHE A 125 17.72 -4.07 -12.10
CA PHE A 125 17.19 -5.15 -12.96
C PHE A 125 18.13 -5.50 -14.10
N ARG A 126 18.66 -4.49 -14.81
CA ARG A 126 19.62 -4.67 -15.89
C ARG A 126 20.92 -5.33 -15.40
N SER A 127 21.39 -4.98 -14.21
CA SER A 127 22.59 -5.52 -13.62
C SER A 127 22.43 -6.98 -13.19
N LEU A 128 21.28 -7.33 -12.56
CA LEU A 128 20.91 -8.72 -12.25
C LEU A 128 20.82 -9.57 -13.52
N SER A 129 20.22 -9.02 -14.58
CA SER A 129 20.08 -9.69 -15.88
C SER A 129 21.44 -10.02 -16.50
N ARG A 130 22.36 -9.05 -16.52
CA ARG A 130 23.75 -9.24 -17.01
C ARG A 130 24.54 -10.21 -16.16
N LYS A 131 24.24 -10.32 -14.86
CA LYS A 131 24.87 -11.27 -13.95
C LYS A 131 24.47 -12.71 -14.23
N GLY A 132 23.30 -12.92 -14.83
CA GLY A 132 22.81 -14.26 -15.24
C GLY A 132 21.76 -14.85 -14.31
N PHE A 133 20.99 -14.03 -13.59
CA PHE A 133 19.80 -14.53 -12.89
C PHE A 133 18.75 -15.01 -13.89
N ASN A 134 18.05 -16.09 -13.54
CA ASN A 134 17.09 -16.76 -14.43
C ASN A 134 15.64 -16.27 -14.21
N LEU A 135 15.31 -15.92 -12.96
CA LEU A 135 14.03 -15.38 -12.53
C LEU A 135 14.27 -14.16 -11.65
N ILE A 136 13.64 -13.03 -12.00
CA ILE A 136 13.78 -11.77 -11.26
C ILE A 136 12.41 -11.31 -10.81
N LEU A 137 12.25 -11.09 -9.51
CA LEU A 137 11.04 -10.62 -8.87
C LEU A 137 11.20 -9.13 -8.54
N GLY A 138 10.26 -8.29 -8.99
CA GLY A 138 10.23 -6.87 -8.65
C GLY A 138 9.09 -6.60 -7.69
N THR A 139 9.39 -6.31 -6.43
CA THR A 139 8.43 -6.33 -5.33
C THR A 139 7.97 -4.93 -4.93
N SER A 140 7.78 -4.03 -5.87
CA SER A 140 7.15 -2.72 -5.62
C SER A 140 6.40 -2.24 -6.85
N PHE A 141 5.30 -1.50 -6.62
CA PHE A 141 4.44 -1.00 -7.70
C PHE A 141 5.20 -0.19 -8.75
N GLY A 142 6.06 0.73 -8.31
CA GLY A 142 6.84 1.58 -9.22
C GLY A 142 7.99 0.87 -9.94
N TYR A 143 8.22 -0.43 -9.70
CA TYR A 143 9.17 -1.24 -10.48
C TYR A 143 8.60 -1.73 -11.80
N MET A 144 7.30 -1.54 -12.04
CA MET A 144 6.59 -2.08 -13.20
C MET A 144 7.20 -1.63 -14.54
N ASP A 145 7.36 -0.32 -14.74
CA ASP A 145 7.89 0.22 -15.99
C ASP A 145 9.39 -0.04 -16.17
N PRO A 146 10.23 0.19 -15.14
CA PRO A 146 11.63 -0.21 -15.18
C PRO A 146 11.85 -1.67 -15.55
N MET A 147 11.11 -2.59 -14.90
CA MET A 147 11.22 -4.02 -15.16
C MET A 147 10.74 -4.40 -16.57
N ALA A 148 9.62 -3.82 -17.04
CA ALA A 148 9.11 -4.05 -18.39
C ALA A 148 10.14 -3.65 -19.46
N THR A 149 10.79 -2.50 -19.28
CA THR A 149 11.86 -2.03 -20.17
C THR A 149 13.02 -3.01 -20.23
N VAL A 150 13.50 -3.48 -19.08
CA VAL A 150 14.63 -4.41 -19.00
C VAL A 150 14.27 -5.80 -19.56
N ALA A 151 13.03 -6.25 -19.37
CA ALA A 151 12.57 -7.53 -19.89
C ALA A 151 12.61 -7.62 -21.43
N GLU A 152 12.45 -6.50 -22.14
CA GLU A 152 12.62 -6.44 -23.59
C GLU A 152 14.08 -6.62 -24.01
N GLU A 153 15.03 -6.18 -23.19
CA GLU A 153 16.47 -6.31 -23.46
C GLU A 153 16.99 -7.73 -23.24
N PHE A 154 16.35 -8.51 -22.35
CA PHE A 154 16.80 -9.84 -21.92
C PHE A 154 15.68 -10.89 -22.06
N PRO A 155 15.33 -11.33 -23.27
CA PRO A 155 14.16 -12.16 -23.54
C PRO A 155 14.25 -13.59 -22.95
N ASP A 156 15.44 -14.07 -22.59
CA ASP A 156 15.66 -15.41 -22.02
C ASP A 156 15.49 -15.45 -20.49
N ILE A 157 15.31 -14.31 -19.84
CA ILE A 157 15.09 -14.18 -18.39
C ILE A 157 13.62 -13.99 -18.13
N THR A 158 13.10 -14.64 -17.09
CA THR A 158 11.72 -14.44 -16.63
C THR A 158 11.65 -13.32 -15.58
N TYR A 159 10.75 -12.38 -15.77
CA TYR A 159 10.49 -11.27 -14.87
C TYR A 159 9.07 -11.34 -14.35
N ILE A 160 8.91 -11.25 -13.04
CA ILE A 160 7.60 -11.19 -12.37
C ILE A 160 7.54 -9.91 -11.55
N HIS A 161 6.66 -9.03 -11.96
CA HIS A 161 6.31 -7.84 -11.21
C HIS A 161 5.19 -8.17 -10.21
N LEU A 162 5.29 -7.62 -9.01
CA LEU A 162 4.29 -7.81 -7.95
C LEU A 162 3.38 -6.59 -7.88
N THR A 163 2.06 -6.84 -7.81
CA THR A 163 1.00 -5.84 -7.58
C THR A 163 0.80 -4.80 -8.69
N GLY A 164 1.24 -5.08 -9.92
CA GLY A 164 1.03 -4.20 -11.06
C GLY A 164 -0.08 -4.66 -12.01
N TYR A 165 -0.07 -4.09 -13.22
CA TYR A 165 -1.09 -4.36 -14.24
C TYR A 165 -0.51 -4.47 -15.67
N LYS A 166 0.80 -4.67 -15.83
CA LYS A 166 1.45 -4.84 -17.15
C LYS A 166 2.01 -6.25 -17.32
N SER A 167 1.96 -6.74 -18.53
CA SER A 167 2.61 -7.98 -18.97
C SER A 167 2.93 -7.85 -20.46
N ASN A 168 4.05 -8.45 -20.91
CA ASN A 168 4.32 -8.61 -22.33
C ASN A 168 3.92 -10.00 -22.84
N MET A 169 3.36 -10.87 -22.00
CA MET A 169 2.93 -12.22 -22.32
C MET A 169 4.03 -13.14 -22.90
N LYS A 170 5.30 -12.78 -22.69
CA LYS A 170 6.48 -13.54 -23.16
C LYS A 170 7.37 -13.92 -22.00
N ASN A 171 8.05 -12.94 -21.42
CA ASN A 171 9.00 -13.13 -20.33
C ASN A 171 8.77 -12.16 -19.15
N PHE A 172 7.84 -11.24 -19.27
CA PHE A 172 7.43 -10.31 -18.23
C PHE A 172 5.94 -10.52 -17.89
N GLY A 173 5.66 -10.87 -16.65
CA GLY A 173 4.32 -11.06 -16.13
C GLY A 173 4.07 -10.30 -14.83
N ASN A 174 2.83 -10.30 -14.40
CA ASN A 174 2.39 -9.68 -13.16
C ASN A 174 1.74 -10.71 -12.25
N LEU A 175 2.01 -10.60 -10.96
CA LEU A 175 1.45 -11.45 -9.91
C LEU A 175 0.74 -10.58 -8.88
N MET A 176 -0.55 -10.85 -8.61
CA MET A 176 -1.38 -10.14 -7.65
C MET A 176 -2.15 -11.13 -6.77
N GLY A 177 -2.16 -10.90 -5.49
CA GLY A 177 -3.01 -11.65 -4.55
C GLY A 177 -4.26 -10.87 -4.16
N ALA A 178 -5.34 -11.60 -3.92
CA ALA A 178 -6.64 -11.07 -3.54
C ALA A 178 -6.68 -10.67 -2.04
N MET A 179 -5.88 -9.69 -1.66
CA MET A 179 -5.80 -9.26 -0.26
C MET A 179 -7.10 -8.60 0.24
N GLU A 180 -7.98 -8.20 -0.65
CA GLU A 180 -9.35 -7.80 -0.33
C GLU A 180 -10.12 -8.88 0.42
N ASP A 181 -9.85 -10.17 0.20
CA ASP A 181 -10.41 -11.28 0.96
C ASP A 181 -10.06 -11.16 2.44
N MET A 182 -8.77 -11.00 2.73
CA MET A 182 -8.27 -10.91 4.11
C MET A 182 -8.64 -9.57 4.75
N LYS A 183 -8.64 -8.46 3.99
CA LYS A 183 -9.11 -7.15 4.48
C LYS A 183 -10.59 -7.19 4.85
N TYR A 184 -11.43 -7.89 4.09
CA TYR A 184 -12.84 -8.08 4.41
C TYR A 184 -13.02 -8.82 5.75
N LEU A 185 -12.30 -9.92 5.96
CA LEU A 185 -12.34 -10.66 7.23
C LEU A 185 -11.80 -9.84 8.41
N ALA A 186 -10.71 -9.12 8.21
CA ALA A 186 -10.16 -8.21 9.22
C ALA A 186 -11.15 -7.08 9.53
N GLY A 187 -11.91 -6.62 8.55
CA GLY A 187 -13.00 -5.68 8.72
C GLY A 187 -14.09 -6.21 9.66
N MET A 188 -14.51 -7.46 9.50
CA MET A 188 -15.48 -8.09 10.43
C MET A 188 -14.95 -8.08 11.87
N LEU A 189 -13.67 -8.39 12.08
CA LEU A 189 -13.05 -8.35 13.41
C LEU A 189 -12.97 -6.92 13.95
N ALA A 190 -12.61 -5.95 13.11
CA ALA A 190 -12.53 -4.55 13.48
C ALA A 190 -13.87 -3.96 13.88
N GLY A 191 -14.92 -4.25 13.10
CA GLY A 191 -16.30 -3.84 13.40
C GLY A 191 -16.78 -4.41 14.73
N SER A 192 -16.59 -5.72 14.95
CA SER A 192 -16.93 -6.40 16.19
C SER A 192 -16.18 -5.78 17.38
N ARG A 193 -14.87 -5.50 17.22
CA ARG A 193 -14.05 -4.88 18.27
C ARG A 193 -14.51 -3.46 18.60
N ALA A 194 -14.71 -2.63 17.57
CA ALA A 194 -15.15 -1.24 17.75
C ALA A 194 -16.53 -1.16 18.43
N LYS A 195 -17.46 -2.01 18.00
CA LYS A 195 -18.80 -2.13 18.64
C LYS A 195 -18.71 -2.60 20.08
N LYS A 196 -17.92 -3.65 20.37
CA LYS A 196 -17.72 -4.14 21.75
C LYS A 196 -17.13 -3.08 22.65
N ASP A 197 -16.20 -2.27 22.17
CA ASP A 197 -15.59 -1.18 22.92
C ASP A 197 -16.48 0.08 23.05
N GLY A 198 -17.68 0.07 22.44
CA GLY A 198 -18.63 1.17 22.48
C GLY A 198 -18.22 2.40 21.64
N ASN A 199 -17.29 2.24 20.71
CA ASN A 199 -16.81 3.31 19.81
C ASN A 199 -16.74 2.80 18.37
N PRO A 200 -17.82 2.97 17.56
CA PRO A 200 -17.93 2.44 16.21
C PRO A 200 -17.14 3.24 15.17
N LYS A 201 -15.96 3.74 15.53
CA LYS A 201 -15.11 4.53 14.64
C LYS A 201 -13.84 3.78 14.29
N LEU A 202 -13.59 3.60 12.99
CA LEU A 202 -12.44 2.93 12.42
C LEU A 202 -11.51 3.94 11.74
N GLY A 203 -10.29 3.54 11.45
CA GLY A 203 -9.33 4.30 10.68
C GLY A 203 -8.62 3.42 9.65
N TYR A 204 -8.28 4.01 8.53
CA TYR A 204 -7.45 3.39 7.50
C TYR A 204 -6.28 4.32 7.16
N MET A 205 -5.07 3.84 7.42
CA MET A 205 -3.84 4.46 6.95
C MET A 205 -3.52 3.88 5.58
N ALA A 206 -3.79 4.65 4.54
CA ALA A 206 -3.63 4.26 3.14
C ALA A 206 -2.34 4.84 2.57
N THR A 207 -1.71 4.14 1.65
CA THR A 207 -0.45 4.55 1.02
C THR A 207 -0.69 5.52 -0.14
N PHE A 208 -0.95 5.03 -1.34
CA PHE A 208 -1.18 5.85 -2.52
C PHE A 208 -2.63 5.76 -3.01
N PRO A 209 -3.18 6.83 -3.61
CA PRO A 209 -4.56 6.85 -4.11
C PRO A 209 -4.70 6.07 -5.44
N ILE A 210 -4.47 4.77 -5.37
CA ILE A 210 -4.54 3.83 -6.50
C ILE A 210 -5.69 2.83 -6.31
N PRO A 211 -6.14 2.12 -7.36
CA PRO A 211 -7.25 1.16 -7.26
C PRO A 211 -7.05 0.11 -6.17
N GLU A 212 -5.83 -0.38 -5.97
CA GLU A 212 -5.52 -1.33 -4.92
C GLU A 212 -5.91 -0.82 -3.54
N GLU A 213 -5.43 0.37 -3.14
CA GLU A 213 -5.72 0.94 -1.82
C GLU A 213 -7.20 1.27 -1.63
N LEU A 214 -7.89 1.68 -2.71
CA LEU A 214 -9.33 1.92 -2.66
C LEU A 214 -10.10 0.61 -2.45
N ARG A 215 -9.77 -0.47 -3.18
CA ARG A 215 -10.47 -1.75 -3.01
C ARG A 215 -10.18 -2.39 -1.66
N LEU A 216 -8.95 -2.26 -1.13
CA LEU A 216 -8.59 -2.77 0.19
C LEU A 216 -9.36 -2.04 1.30
N GLY A 217 -9.43 -0.71 1.25
CA GLY A 217 -10.21 0.09 2.19
C GLY A 217 -11.71 -0.20 2.11
N ASN A 218 -12.24 -0.34 0.90
CA ASN A 218 -13.65 -0.70 0.67
C ASN A 218 -13.96 -2.11 1.19
N ALA A 219 -13.12 -3.10 0.90
CA ALA A 219 -13.30 -4.48 1.39
C ALA A 219 -13.32 -4.52 2.93
N PHE A 220 -12.40 -3.81 3.57
CA PHE A 220 -12.35 -3.69 5.03
C PHE A 220 -13.64 -3.08 5.59
N MET A 221 -14.13 -1.99 5.00
CA MET A 221 -15.37 -1.34 5.45
C MET A 221 -16.59 -2.22 5.22
N LEU A 222 -16.70 -2.89 4.06
CA LEU A 222 -17.78 -3.83 3.77
C LEU A 222 -17.78 -4.99 4.77
N GLY A 223 -16.61 -5.50 5.15
CA GLY A 223 -16.46 -6.48 6.23
C GLY A 223 -16.91 -5.94 7.59
N ALA A 224 -16.47 -4.73 7.95
CA ALA A 224 -16.83 -4.10 9.22
C ALA A 224 -18.35 -3.93 9.38
N LYS A 225 -19.05 -3.57 8.30
CA LYS A 225 -20.51 -3.45 8.29
C LYS A 225 -21.25 -4.75 8.60
N LYS A 226 -20.63 -5.93 8.44
CA LYS A 226 -21.25 -7.22 8.79
C LYS A 226 -21.47 -7.40 10.29
N THR A 227 -20.57 -6.84 11.10
CA THR A 227 -20.61 -6.96 12.57
C THR A 227 -20.97 -5.65 13.27
N CYS A 228 -20.78 -4.53 12.59
CA CYS A 228 -21.03 -3.15 13.06
C CYS A 228 -21.65 -2.31 11.94
N PRO A 229 -22.97 -2.42 11.68
CA PRO A 229 -23.62 -1.62 10.62
C PRO A 229 -23.45 -0.11 10.78
N GLU A 230 -23.37 0.38 12.02
CA GLU A 230 -23.18 1.77 12.39
C GLU A 230 -21.73 2.27 12.27
N CYS A 231 -20.78 1.40 12.07
CA CYS A 231 -19.37 1.77 11.99
C CYS A 231 -19.10 2.77 10.84
N THR A 232 -18.21 3.73 11.13
CA THR A 232 -17.64 4.68 10.17
C THR A 232 -16.14 4.56 10.12
N MET A 233 -15.50 5.03 9.03
CA MET A 233 -14.07 4.95 8.85
C MET A 233 -13.47 6.23 8.26
N ASP A 234 -12.49 6.81 8.94
CA ASP A 234 -11.64 7.88 8.41
C ASP A 234 -10.44 7.29 7.67
N VAL A 235 -9.93 8.01 6.66
CA VAL A 235 -8.73 7.61 5.89
C VAL A 235 -7.66 8.68 6.00
N ARG A 236 -6.40 8.27 6.07
CA ARG A 236 -5.22 9.13 5.95
C ARG A 236 -4.29 8.58 4.90
N TRP A 237 -3.99 9.39 3.89
CA TRP A 237 -3.01 9.09 2.85
C TRP A 237 -1.61 9.52 3.30
N ILE A 238 -0.62 8.63 3.19
CA ILE A 238 0.76 8.91 3.57
C ILE A 238 1.69 9.11 2.37
N ASN A 239 1.27 8.72 1.16
CA ASN A 239 2.00 8.84 -0.11
C ASN A 239 3.41 8.21 -0.07
N THR A 240 3.54 7.10 0.65
CA THR A 240 4.73 6.26 0.70
C THR A 240 4.32 4.83 1.00
N TRP A 241 5.11 3.84 0.59
CA TRP A 241 4.94 2.45 0.97
C TRP A 241 5.56 2.18 2.34
N HIS A 242 6.79 2.66 2.53
CA HIS A 242 7.60 2.40 3.72
C HIS A 242 8.18 3.70 4.29
N ASP A 243 7.63 4.17 5.38
CA ASP A 243 8.16 5.29 6.19
C ASP A 243 7.64 5.16 7.63
N PRO A 244 8.43 4.53 8.53
CA PRO A 244 8.00 4.28 9.90
C PRO A 244 7.60 5.54 10.69
N VAL A 245 8.09 6.73 10.29
CA VAL A 245 7.73 8.01 10.94
C VAL A 245 6.38 8.48 10.45
N ALA A 246 6.18 8.55 9.13
CA ALA A 246 4.91 8.94 8.53
C ALA A 246 3.79 7.97 8.95
N GLU A 247 4.08 6.68 9.03
CA GLU A 247 3.14 5.66 9.47
C GLU A 247 2.70 5.86 10.94
N LYS A 248 3.65 6.13 11.85
CA LYS A 248 3.33 6.44 13.26
C LYS A 248 2.48 7.69 13.39
N ASP A 249 2.81 8.74 12.66
CA ASP A 249 2.10 10.02 12.68
C ASP A 249 0.67 9.87 12.15
N ALA A 250 0.48 9.16 11.05
CA ALA A 250 -0.84 8.91 10.48
C ALA A 250 -1.71 8.03 11.39
N ALA A 251 -1.15 6.96 11.94
CA ALA A 251 -1.84 6.10 12.91
C ALA A 251 -2.25 6.89 14.17
N ALA A 252 -1.33 7.70 14.70
CA ALA A 252 -1.61 8.57 15.85
C ALA A 252 -2.72 9.58 15.53
N SER A 253 -2.67 10.23 14.36
CA SER A 253 -3.68 11.19 13.89
C SER A 253 -5.08 10.56 13.80
N LEU A 254 -5.20 9.33 13.25
CA LEU A 254 -6.46 8.60 13.18
C LEU A 254 -7.02 8.27 14.57
N MET A 255 -6.16 7.78 15.47
CA MET A 255 -6.57 7.42 16.83
C MET A 255 -6.92 8.64 17.66
N ASP A 256 -6.23 9.77 17.52
CA ASP A 256 -6.54 11.05 18.17
C ASP A 256 -7.85 11.66 17.63
N ALA A 257 -8.15 11.44 16.35
CA ALA A 257 -9.45 11.78 15.76
C ALA A 257 -10.57 10.83 16.23
N GLY A 258 -10.28 9.87 17.10
CA GLY A 258 -11.25 8.99 17.76
C GLY A 258 -11.37 7.58 17.19
N ALA A 259 -10.55 7.17 16.22
CA ALA A 259 -10.60 5.80 15.71
C ALA A 259 -10.27 4.79 16.83
N GLN A 260 -11.10 3.76 16.97
CA GLN A 260 -10.92 2.68 17.95
C GLN A 260 -10.05 1.56 17.42
N VAL A 261 -10.19 1.27 16.13
CA VAL A 261 -9.37 0.27 15.42
C VAL A 261 -8.81 0.94 14.17
N VAL A 262 -7.51 0.83 13.94
CA VAL A 262 -6.85 1.38 12.75
C VAL A 262 -6.18 0.24 11.98
N LEU A 263 -6.50 0.16 10.68
CA LEU A 263 -5.85 -0.71 9.71
C LEU A 263 -4.71 0.06 9.03
N THR A 264 -3.59 -0.60 8.76
CA THR A 264 -2.54 -0.08 7.86
C THR A 264 -2.64 -0.66 6.44
N GLY A 265 -2.29 0.15 5.45
CA GLY A 265 -1.96 -0.27 4.08
C GLY A 265 -0.45 -0.22 3.81
N ALA A 266 0.37 0.20 4.81
CA ALA A 266 1.81 0.41 4.68
C ALA A 266 2.63 -0.74 5.28
N ASP A 267 3.92 -0.74 4.99
CA ASP A 267 4.84 -1.87 5.09
C ASP A 267 5.35 -2.17 6.50
N THR A 268 5.08 -1.33 7.53
CA THR A 268 5.62 -1.56 8.88
C THR A 268 4.55 -1.87 9.92
N PRO A 269 4.89 -2.49 11.06
CA PRO A 269 3.94 -2.73 12.15
C PRO A 269 3.64 -1.49 13.02
N ALA A 270 4.04 -0.29 12.62
CA ALA A 270 3.97 0.95 13.38
C ALA A 270 2.56 1.23 13.96
N VAL A 271 1.50 0.88 13.23
CA VAL A 271 0.10 1.04 13.68
C VAL A 271 -0.18 0.31 15.00
N ALA A 272 0.42 -0.88 15.19
CA ALA A 272 0.22 -1.66 16.42
C ALA A 272 0.94 -1.06 17.62
N ASP A 273 2.14 -0.50 17.43
CA ASP A 273 2.89 0.20 18.48
C ASP A 273 2.14 1.45 18.96
N VAL A 274 1.61 2.24 18.01
CA VAL A 274 0.79 3.43 18.33
C VAL A 274 -0.50 3.02 19.04
N ALA A 275 -1.15 1.96 18.59
CA ALA A 275 -2.34 1.41 19.23
C ALA A 275 -2.06 0.97 20.67
N GLN A 276 -0.92 0.31 20.91
CA GLN A 276 -0.46 -0.08 22.24
C GLN A 276 -0.29 1.14 23.15
N ALA A 277 0.36 2.18 22.66
CA ALA A 277 0.61 3.41 23.41
C ALA A 277 -0.69 4.18 23.75
N LYS A 278 -1.68 4.14 22.86
CA LYS A 278 -2.95 4.88 22.99
C LYS A 278 -4.10 4.06 23.58
N GLY A 279 -3.89 2.78 23.90
CA GLY A 279 -4.95 1.88 24.41
C GLY A 279 -6.05 1.61 23.36
N LYS A 280 -5.73 1.73 22.08
CA LYS A 280 -6.58 1.44 20.93
C LYS A 280 -6.22 0.08 20.32
N TRP A 281 -6.66 -0.21 19.08
CA TRP A 281 -6.32 -1.44 18.38
C TRP A 281 -5.71 -1.15 17.03
N GLY A 282 -4.62 -1.85 16.69
CA GLY A 282 -4.00 -1.84 15.38
C GLY A 282 -4.25 -3.14 14.64
N ILE A 283 -4.40 -3.07 13.33
CA ILE A 283 -4.35 -4.23 12.43
C ILE A 283 -3.16 -4.00 11.52
N THR A 284 -2.18 -4.89 11.62
CA THR A 284 -0.95 -4.85 10.83
C THR A 284 -1.13 -5.57 9.49
N TYR A 285 -0.17 -5.42 8.60
CA TYR A 285 -0.24 -5.93 7.24
C TYR A 285 1.06 -6.63 6.84
N ASP A 286 0.99 -7.37 5.74
CA ASP A 286 2.05 -7.99 4.96
C ASP A 286 2.77 -9.17 5.61
N TYR A 287 3.20 -9.08 6.85
CA TYR A 287 4.03 -10.09 7.49
C TYR A 287 3.33 -10.78 8.67
N VAL A 288 3.35 -12.11 8.67
CA VAL A 288 2.69 -12.93 9.70
C VAL A 288 3.18 -12.63 11.12
N GLY A 289 4.46 -12.26 11.27
CA GLY A 289 5.10 -11.95 12.55
C GLY A 289 4.97 -10.50 13.00
N SER A 290 4.21 -9.65 12.31
CA SER A 290 4.09 -8.22 12.64
C SER A 290 3.23 -7.92 13.86
N CYS A 291 2.36 -8.85 14.29
CA CYS A 291 1.45 -8.69 15.42
C CYS A 291 2.13 -9.09 16.77
N LYS A 292 3.02 -8.24 17.27
CA LYS A 292 3.89 -8.56 18.44
C LYS A 292 3.43 -7.94 19.76
N VAL A 293 2.50 -6.99 19.75
CA VAL A 293 2.04 -6.26 20.93
C VAL A 293 0.60 -6.61 21.29
N GLU A 294 0.18 -6.42 22.55
CA GLU A 294 -1.16 -6.81 23.03
C GLU A 294 -2.29 -6.10 22.25
N ARG A 295 -2.06 -4.86 21.83
CA ARG A 295 -3.05 -4.05 21.09
C ARG A 295 -3.00 -4.24 19.58
N CYS A 296 -2.27 -5.23 19.10
CA CYS A 296 -2.46 -5.73 17.75
C CYS A 296 -3.68 -6.66 17.75
N LEU A 297 -4.71 -6.29 16.98
CA LEU A 297 -5.93 -7.09 16.89
C LEU A 297 -5.68 -8.36 16.06
N THR A 298 -5.12 -8.21 14.90
CA THR A 298 -4.69 -9.27 13.97
C THR A 298 -3.71 -8.70 12.95
N THR A 299 -3.14 -9.57 12.13
CA THR A 299 -2.47 -9.18 10.88
C THR A 299 -3.07 -9.94 9.71
N ILE A 300 -3.14 -9.29 8.57
CA ILE A 300 -3.38 -9.89 7.28
C ILE A 300 -2.04 -9.97 6.56
N TYR A 301 -1.71 -11.13 5.99
CA TYR A 301 -0.34 -11.35 5.56
C TYR A 301 -0.24 -12.16 4.27
N TRP A 302 0.88 -11.97 3.60
CA TRP A 302 1.29 -12.73 2.44
C TRP A 302 2.12 -13.95 2.86
N ASN A 303 1.84 -15.08 2.25
CA ASN A 303 2.66 -16.28 2.29
C ASN A 303 3.19 -16.55 0.88
N TRP A 304 4.21 -15.79 0.45
CA TRP A 304 4.73 -15.83 -0.91
C TRP A 304 5.38 -17.15 -1.30
N GLY A 305 5.83 -17.94 -0.32
CA GLY A 305 6.57 -19.17 -0.56
C GLY A 305 5.93 -20.16 -1.54
N PRO A 306 4.67 -20.58 -1.33
CA PRO A 306 3.99 -21.54 -2.20
C PRO A 306 3.86 -21.06 -3.65
N ILE A 307 3.42 -19.79 -3.86
CA ILE A 307 3.24 -19.27 -5.21
C ILE A 307 4.57 -19.04 -5.92
N TYR A 308 5.59 -18.55 -5.22
CA TYR A 308 6.93 -18.39 -5.79
C TYR A 308 7.55 -19.72 -6.15
N SER A 309 7.37 -20.76 -5.32
CA SER A 309 7.85 -22.12 -5.62
C SER A 309 7.18 -22.68 -6.87
N LYS A 310 5.86 -22.46 -7.03
CA LYS A 310 5.11 -22.87 -8.22
C LYS A 310 5.65 -22.17 -9.49
N ILE A 311 5.89 -20.86 -9.41
CA ILE A 311 6.45 -20.08 -10.53
C ILE A 311 7.87 -20.57 -10.85
N ALA A 312 8.76 -20.66 -9.86
CA ALA A 312 10.14 -21.09 -10.06
C ALA A 312 10.20 -22.49 -10.69
N ALA A 313 9.44 -23.46 -10.16
CA ALA A 313 9.35 -24.80 -10.73
C ALA A 313 8.81 -24.79 -12.17
N GLY A 314 7.81 -23.95 -12.46
CA GLY A 314 7.25 -23.80 -13.80
C GLY A 314 8.25 -23.18 -14.79
N VAL A 315 9.06 -22.21 -14.36
CA VAL A 315 10.11 -21.61 -15.20
C VAL A 315 11.22 -22.64 -15.48
N ILE A 316 11.66 -23.37 -14.45
CA ILE A 316 12.65 -24.47 -14.60
C ILE A 316 12.14 -25.53 -15.60
N ALA A 317 10.89 -25.92 -15.48
CA ALA A 317 10.25 -26.90 -16.36
C ALA A 317 9.85 -26.33 -17.74
N LYS A 318 10.02 -25.03 -17.99
CA LYS A 318 9.58 -24.31 -19.21
C LYS A 318 8.07 -24.43 -19.48
N THR A 319 7.28 -24.57 -18.43
CA THR A 319 5.81 -24.66 -18.48
C THR A 319 5.12 -23.37 -18.05
N TYR A 320 5.82 -22.52 -17.29
CA TYR A 320 5.29 -21.23 -16.87
C TYR A 320 5.25 -20.23 -18.05
N LYS A 321 4.12 -19.55 -18.17
CA LYS A 321 3.93 -18.48 -19.16
C LYS A 321 3.60 -17.20 -18.40
N PRO A 322 4.47 -16.21 -18.41
CA PRO A 322 4.19 -14.91 -17.80
C PRO A 322 2.91 -14.28 -18.38
N GLY A 323 2.08 -13.78 -17.50
CA GLY A 323 0.79 -13.17 -17.84
C GLY A 323 0.31 -12.28 -16.70
N PHE A 324 -1.01 -12.29 -16.48
CA PHE A 324 -1.64 -11.71 -15.31
C PHE A 324 -2.09 -12.84 -14.40
N ASP A 325 -1.32 -13.12 -13.37
CA ASP A 325 -1.62 -14.17 -12.41
C ASP A 325 -2.29 -13.54 -11.17
N TYR A 326 -3.56 -13.90 -10.96
CA TYR A 326 -4.27 -13.61 -9.73
C TYR A 326 -4.41 -14.87 -8.89
N PHE A 327 -4.28 -14.73 -7.57
CA PHE A 327 -4.54 -15.82 -6.64
C PHE A 327 -5.43 -15.34 -5.49
N ASP A 328 -6.40 -16.16 -5.14
CA ASP A 328 -7.31 -15.97 -4.00
C ASP A 328 -6.81 -16.74 -2.77
N ALA A 329 -7.56 -16.73 -1.69
CA ALA A 329 -7.20 -17.38 -0.43
C ALA A 329 -6.99 -18.90 -0.56
N ASP A 330 -7.64 -19.57 -1.53
CA ASP A 330 -7.49 -21.01 -1.80
C ASP A 330 -6.11 -21.44 -2.27
N SER A 331 -5.27 -20.48 -2.70
CA SER A 331 -3.87 -20.71 -3.06
C SER A 331 -2.97 -21.08 -1.87
N GLY A 332 -3.40 -20.81 -0.63
CA GLY A 332 -2.57 -20.89 0.56
C GLY A 332 -1.52 -19.78 0.69
N SER A 333 -1.57 -18.77 -0.18
CA SER A 333 -0.60 -17.66 -0.20
C SER A 333 -1.11 -16.38 0.47
N LEU A 334 -2.31 -16.42 1.07
CA LEU A 334 -2.90 -15.33 1.87
C LEU A 334 -3.26 -15.86 3.25
N GLY A 335 -3.18 -15.03 4.29
CA GLY A 335 -3.55 -15.44 5.63
C GLY A 335 -4.11 -14.34 6.52
N LEU A 336 -4.93 -14.77 7.48
CA LEU A 336 -5.44 -13.97 8.60
C LEU A 336 -4.88 -14.56 9.88
N PHE A 337 -4.03 -13.81 10.58
CA PHE A 337 -3.36 -14.29 11.79
C PHE A 337 -4.35 -14.67 12.90
N GLY A 338 -4.13 -15.85 13.48
CA GLY A 338 -4.99 -16.42 14.51
C GLY A 338 -6.11 -17.31 13.97
N PHE A 339 -6.28 -17.40 12.63
CA PHE A 339 -7.32 -18.21 11.98
C PHE A 339 -6.76 -19.29 11.05
N MET A 340 -5.45 -19.24 10.74
CA MET A 340 -4.81 -20.28 9.93
C MET A 340 -4.30 -21.40 10.83
N GLU A 341 -4.05 -22.56 10.23
CA GLU A 341 -3.59 -23.77 10.92
C GLU A 341 -2.34 -23.50 11.79
N GLY A 342 -2.34 -24.01 13.03
CA GLY A 342 -1.24 -23.83 13.97
C GLY A 342 -1.15 -22.46 14.64
N GLN A 343 -2.04 -21.52 14.32
CA GLN A 343 -2.02 -20.18 14.89
C GLN A 343 -3.02 -20.04 16.03
N THR A 344 -2.70 -19.13 16.95
CA THR A 344 -3.58 -18.78 18.08
C THR A 344 -4.10 -17.35 17.89
N MET A 345 -5.41 -17.15 18.08
CA MET A 345 -6.02 -15.83 18.06
C MET A 345 -5.41 -14.92 19.12
N THR A 346 -5.23 -13.65 18.78
CA THR A 346 -4.84 -12.63 19.75
C THR A 346 -5.91 -12.51 20.83
N LYS A 347 -5.53 -11.94 21.99
CA LYS A 347 -6.49 -11.65 23.07
C LYS A 347 -7.60 -10.70 22.58
N GLY A 348 -7.27 -9.74 21.75
CA GLY A 348 -8.23 -8.80 21.17
C GLY A 348 -9.30 -9.47 20.31
N VAL A 349 -8.96 -10.58 19.63
CA VAL A 349 -9.90 -11.39 18.85
C VAL A 349 -10.63 -12.40 19.73
N SER A 350 -9.92 -13.18 20.54
CA SER A 350 -10.53 -14.25 21.37
C SER A 350 -11.58 -13.73 22.37
N ASP A 351 -11.53 -12.44 22.67
CA ASP A 351 -12.42 -11.72 23.55
C ASP A 351 -13.71 -11.18 22.84
N LEU A 352 -13.82 -11.34 21.51
CA LEU A 352 -14.99 -10.92 20.74
C LEU A 352 -16.19 -11.85 20.94
N PRO A 353 -17.42 -11.42 20.58
CA PRO A 353 -18.58 -12.30 20.57
C PRO A 353 -18.34 -13.55 19.74
N ALA A 354 -18.67 -14.72 20.29
CA ALA A 354 -18.43 -16.01 19.62
C ALA A 354 -19.13 -16.11 18.25
N ALA A 355 -20.30 -15.48 18.10
CA ALA A 355 -21.02 -15.45 16.84
C ALA A 355 -20.24 -14.69 15.74
N ASP A 356 -19.57 -13.58 16.09
CA ASP A 356 -18.77 -12.79 15.13
C ASP A 356 -17.50 -13.54 14.73
N ILE A 357 -16.83 -14.19 15.72
CA ILE A 357 -15.68 -15.06 15.43
C ILE A 357 -16.10 -16.22 14.50
N GLN A 358 -17.27 -16.83 14.74
CA GLN A 358 -17.76 -17.92 13.90
C GLN A 358 -18.06 -17.44 12.49
N MET A 359 -18.64 -16.24 12.33
CA MET A 359 -18.89 -15.64 11.02
C MET A 359 -17.57 -15.48 10.23
N VAL A 360 -16.50 -15.01 10.88
CA VAL A 360 -15.18 -14.91 10.25
C VAL A 360 -14.65 -16.29 9.82
N LYS A 361 -14.74 -17.30 10.70
CA LYS A 361 -14.31 -18.67 10.40
C LYS A 361 -15.08 -19.28 9.22
N ASP A 362 -16.39 -19.12 9.20
CA ASP A 362 -17.24 -19.66 8.15
C ASP A 362 -16.96 -18.99 6.79
N THR A 363 -16.74 -17.68 6.80
CA THR A 363 -16.39 -16.93 5.59
C THR A 363 -14.98 -17.32 5.10
N LEU A 364 -14.01 -17.40 5.99
CA LEU A 364 -12.65 -17.86 5.65
C LEU A 364 -12.67 -19.28 5.07
N ALA A 365 -13.46 -20.20 5.65
CA ALA A 365 -13.58 -21.55 5.14
C ALA A 365 -14.16 -21.58 3.71
N GLN A 366 -15.09 -20.70 3.38
CA GLN A 366 -15.60 -20.56 2.01
C GLN A 366 -14.54 -19.99 1.06
N MET A 367 -13.73 -19.01 1.51
CA MET A 367 -12.61 -18.44 0.75
C MET A 367 -11.53 -19.50 0.47
N LEU A 368 -11.11 -20.27 1.50
CA LEU A 368 -10.14 -21.36 1.34
C LEU A 368 -10.64 -22.50 0.45
N ALA A 369 -11.96 -22.66 0.31
CA ALA A 369 -12.58 -23.62 -0.59
C ALA A 369 -12.86 -23.07 -2.00
N GLY A 370 -12.46 -21.84 -2.31
CA GLY A 370 -12.70 -21.15 -3.58
C GLY A 370 -14.19 -20.86 -3.85
N LYS A 371 -15.06 -20.89 -2.82
CA LYS A 371 -16.50 -20.64 -2.93
C LYS A 371 -16.89 -19.18 -2.68
N PHE A 372 -16.04 -18.43 -2.06
CA PHE A 372 -16.14 -16.99 -1.86
C PHE A 372 -14.81 -16.39 -2.28
N THR A 373 -14.81 -15.53 -3.28
CA THR A 373 -13.63 -14.95 -3.90
C THR A 373 -13.62 -13.44 -3.73
N ARG A 374 -12.51 -12.80 -4.10
CA ARG A 374 -12.39 -11.34 -4.16
C ARG A 374 -13.55 -10.64 -4.87
N LEU A 375 -14.13 -11.30 -5.88
CA LEU A 375 -15.26 -10.73 -6.62
C LEU A 375 -16.57 -10.78 -5.82
N ASP A 376 -16.70 -11.72 -4.89
CA ASP A 376 -17.88 -11.86 -4.03
C ASP A 376 -17.84 -10.86 -2.85
N VAL A 377 -16.65 -10.37 -2.47
CA VAL A 377 -16.48 -9.25 -1.51
C VAL A 377 -17.28 -8.03 -1.97
N PHE A 378 -17.30 -7.78 -3.29
CA PHE A 378 -17.98 -6.64 -3.90
C PHE A 378 -19.33 -7.02 -4.54
N ALA A 379 -19.99 -8.09 -4.06
CA ALA A 379 -21.34 -8.41 -4.49
C ALA A 379 -22.36 -7.40 -3.93
N GLY A 380 -23.23 -6.90 -4.82
CA GLY A 380 -24.24 -5.89 -4.48
C GLY A 380 -25.40 -6.41 -3.60
N PRO A 381 -26.17 -5.51 -2.97
CA PRO A 381 -26.14 -4.08 -3.24
C PRO A 381 -25.03 -3.35 -2.47
N ILE A 382 -24.29 -2.47 -3.15
CA ILE A 382 -23.27 -1.61 -2.54
C ILE A 382 -23.59 -0.16 -2.90
N LYS A 383 -23.58 0.72 -1.89
CA LYS A 383 -23.67 2.17 -2.05
C LYS A 383 -22.31 2.82 -1.78
N ASP A 384 -22.05 3.91 -2.46
CA ASP A 384 -20.92 4.76 -2.13
C ASP A 384 -21.21 5.62 -0.86
N ASN A 385 -20.21 6.32 -0.40
CA ASN A 385 -20.29 7.19 0.77
C ASN A 385 -21.13 8.47 0.56
N LYS A 386 -21.70 8.64 -0.62
CA LYS A 386 -22.68 9.70 -0.96
C LYS A 386 -24.11 9.14 -1.11
N GLY A 387 -24.27 7.83 -0.85
CA GLY A 387 -25.55 7.14 -0.90
C GLY A 387 -26.00 6.68 -2.30
N LYS A 388 -25.17 6.87 -3.34
CA LYS A 388 -25.43 6.40 -4.69
C LYS A 388 -25.18 4.88 -4.75
N GLU A 389 -26.11 4.12 -5.32
CA GLU A 389 -25.89 2.70 -5.61
C GLU A 389 -24.85 2.56 -6.72
N ILE A 390 -23.76 1.85 -6.41
CA ILE A 390 -22.68 1.54 -7.34
C ILE A 390 -22.84 0.13 -7.89
N VAL A 391 -23.08 -0.85 -7.03
CA VAL A 391 -23.27 -2.27 -7.42
C VAL A 391 -24.69 -2.66 -7.07
N PRO A 392 -25.57 -2.90 -8.06
CA PRO A 392 -26.94 -3.31 -7.81
C PRO A 392 -27.05 -4.69 -7.17
N ALA A 393 -28.17 -4.94 -6.49
CA ALA A 393 -28.47 -6.26 -5.93
C ALA A 393 -28.40 -7.35 -7.02
N GLY A 394 -27.78 -8.49 -6.70
CA GLY A 394 -27.59 -9.61 -7.61
C GLY A 394 -26.48 -9.43 -8.65
N SER A 395 -25.76 -8.31 -8.61
CA SER A 395 -24.56 -8.08 -9.40
C SER A 395 -23.30 -8.27 -8.56
N LYS A 396 -22.19 -8.58 -9.21
CA LYS A 396 -20.85 -8.60 -8.59
C LYS A 396 -19.81 -8.05 -9.55
N PHE A 397 -18.63 -7.79 -9.03
CA PHE A 397 -17.49 -7.30 -9.80
C PHE A 397 -16.94 -8.35 -10.77
N GLU A 398 -16.32 -7.85 -11.81
CA GLU A 398 -15.35 -8.57 -12.63
C GLU A 398 -13.94 -8.05 -12.31
N GLN A 399 -12.89 -8.75 -12.78
CA GLN A 399 -11.51 -8.37 -12.50
C GLN A 399 -11.20 -6.93 -12.97
N ALA A 400 -11.72 -6.55 -14.13
CA ALA A 400 -11.54 -5.19 -14.66
C ALA A 400 -12.12 -4.09 -13.74
N ASP A 401 -13.13 -4.39 -12.93
CA ASP A 401 -13.71 -3.44 -11.98
C ASP A 401 -12.78 -3.18 -10.79
N LEU A 402 -11.95 -4.17 -10.42
CA LEU A 402 -10.97 -4.04 -9.33
C LEU A 402 -9.74 -3.22 -9.73
N ASP A 403 -9.29 -3.35 -10.98
CA ASP A 403 -7.99 -2.87 -11.42
C ASP A 403 -8.04 -1.52 -12.13
N GLN A 404 -9.22 -1.10 -12.59
CA GLN A 404 -9.33 0.05 -13.49
C GLN A 404 -9.95 1.28 -12.84
N PHE A 405 -9.32 2.42 -13.05
CA PHE A 405 -9.84 3.75 -12.75
C PHE A 405 -9.10 4.81 -13.61
N PRO A 406 -9.58 6.05 -13.76
CA PRO A 406 -10.92 6.52 -13.39
C PRO A 406 -11.99 6.06 -14.39
N PRO A 407 -13.27 6.07 -13.99
CA PRO A 407 -14.37 5.80 -14.91
C PRO A 407 -14.31 6.73 -16.13
N GLY A 408 -14.48 6.15 -17.32
CA GLY A 408 -14.51 6.91 -18.57
C GLY A 408 -13.16 7.24 -19.20
N ALA A 409 -12.04 6.80 -18.63
CA ALA A 409 -10.75 6.91 -19.31
C ALA A 409 -10.74 6.06 -20.59
N PRO A 410 -10.10 6.52 -21.69
CA PRO A 410 -10.06 5.78 -22.94
C PRO A 410 -9.49 4.37 -22.79
N GLY A 411 -10.17 3.37 -23.34
CA GLY A 411 -9.73 1.96 -23.29
C GLY A 411 -10.12 1.22 -22.01
N LEU A 412 -10.76 1.85 -21.03
CA LEU A 412 -11.28 1.16 -19.84
C LEU A 412 -12.58 0.42 -20.16
N THR A 413 -12.68 -0.81 -19.63
CA THR A 413 -13.83 -1.71 -19.84
C THR A 413 -14.59 -2.02 -18.55
N CYS A 414 -14.16 -1.47 -17.41
CA CYS A 414 -14.79 -1.72 -16.11
C CYS A 414 -16.20 -1.15 -16.06
N LYS A 415 -17.13 -1.89 -15.43
CA LYS A 415 -18.52 -1.51 -15.25
C LYS A 415 -18.73 -0.68 -13.99
N TYR A 416 -18.07 -1.08 -12.90
CA TYR A 416 -18.21 -0.48 -11.58
C TYR A 416 -16.94 0.26 -11.12
N CYS A 417 -15.92 0.25 -11.90
CA CYS A 417 -14.57 0.83 -11.72
C CYS A 417 -14.23 1.26 -10.30
N MET A 418 -13.22 0.70 -9.69
CA MET A 418 -12.83 0.95 -8.30
C MET A 418 -12.29 2.38 -8.09
N TYR A 419 -13.21 3.37 -8.13
CA TYR A 419 -12.90 4.77 -7.82
C TYR A 419 -14.06 5.41 -7.05
N TRP A 420 -14.35 4.86 -5.89
CA TRP A 420 -15.37 5.30 -4.95
C TRP A 420 -15.04 4.79 -3.54
N TRP A 421 -15.60 5.44 -2.53
CA TRP A 421 -15.59 4.93 -1.17
C TRP A 421 -16.93 4.32 -0.83
N ALA A 422 -16.92 3.17 -0.14
CA ALA A 422 -18.12 2.51 0.34
C ALA A 422 -18.83 3.33 1.43
N ASP A 423 -20.14 3.11 1.59
CA ASP A 423 -20.93 3.70 2.67
C ASP A 423 -20.27 3.47 4.04
N GLY A 424 -20.21 4.56 4.82
CA GLY A 424 -19.52 4.60 6.12
C GLY A 424 -18.08 5.10 6.07
N ILE A 425 -17.44 5.21 4.90
CA ILE A 425 -16.12 5.86 4.76
C ILE A 425 -16.33 7.36 4.62
N THR A 426 -15.74 8.15 5.52
CA THR A 426 -15.97 9.59 5.60
C THR A 426 -15.00 10.43 4.77
N ALA A 427 -13.97 9.79 4.18
CA ALA A 427 -12.95 10.44 3.38
C ALA A 427 -13.47 10.91 2.01
N GLU A 428 -12.96 12.03 1.54
CA GLU A 428 -13.07 12.39 0.12
C GLU A 428 -12.07 11.58 -0.71
N LEU A 429 -12.46 11.28 -1.96
CA LEU A 429 -11.52 10.68 -2.91
C LEU A 429 -10.43 11.68 -3.25
N PRO A 430 -9.17 11.26 -3.27
CA PRO A 430 -8.08 12.13 -3.69
C PRO A 430 -8.29 12.52 -5.16
N LYS A 431 -7.96 13.78 -5.48
CA LYS A 431 -7.96 14.21 -6.88
C LYS A 431 -6.85 13.44 -7.60
N LEU A 432 -7.21 12.77 -8.68
CA LEU A 432 -6.22 12.20 -9.59
C LEU A 432 -5.35 13.33 -10.11
N GLY A 433 -4.05 13.22 -9.93
CA GLY A 433 -3.10 14.14 -10.57
C GLY A 433 -3.28 14.08 -12.10
N ASN A 434 -3.33 15.25 -12.72
CA ASN A 434 -3.32 15.40 -14.19
C ASN A 434 -1.98 14.91 -14.75
#